data_20503f6fadea8db39d6e7f3b92332106
#
_entry.id   20503f6fadea8db39d6e7f3b92332106
#
_cell.length_a   1.000
_cell.length_b   1.000
_cell.length_c   1.000
_cell.angle_alpha   90.00
_cell.angle_beta   90.00
_cell.angle_gamma   90.00
#
_symmetry.space_group_name_H-M   'P 1'
#
loop_
_entity.id
_entity.type
_entity.pdbx_description
1 polymer ?
#
loop_
_entity_poly.entity_id
_entity_poly.type
_entity_poly.pdbx_seq_one_letter_code
_entity_poly.pdbx_strand_id
1 'polypeptide(L)'
;MKILLVQAIPRKTGYTAKLLGHFKDGLARTDSVVKEIDLLNYHIKPCRGCYRCWSTTPGKCVIRDDMDQLMEQILESDIIFLATPMYHYTMNCEMLKFLERTLPFSEYGFNGSPLGLMRNSIRYPEKWKNKKLGLLTCGAFKEEENFSALTKTFYLIANGMNLDTCGILIRP
;
A
#
# COMPACT_ATOMS: atom_id res chain seq x y z
N MET A 1 0.34 16.58 9.71
CA MET A 1 0.79 15.34 9.05
C MET A 1 -0.34 14.82 8.18
N LYS A 2 -0.06 14.45 6.92
CA LYS A 2 -1.06 13.92 5.97
C LYS A 2 -1.03 12.40 5.96
N ILE A 3 -2.13 11.77 6.34
CA ILE A 3 -2.26 10.32 6.41
C ILE A 3 -3.23 9.84 5.32
N LEU A 4 -2.80 8.88 4.52
CA LEU A 4 -3.63 8.21 3.54
C LEU A 4 -4.00 6.82 4.04
N LEU A 5 -5.29 6.56 4.26
CA LEU A 5 -5.81 5.24 4.57
C LEU A 5 -6.33 4.61 3.28
N VAL A 6 -5.63 3.59 2.79
CA VAL A 6 -6.07 2.82 1.62
C VAL A 6 -6.68 1.52 2.11
N GLN A 7 -7.97 1.36 1.94
CA GLN A 7 -8.67 0.16 2.37
C GLN A 7 -9.22 -0.66 1.20
N ALA A 8 -9.17 -1.98 1.37
CA ALA A 8 -9.79 -2.96 0.47
C ALA A 8 -10.60 -3.97 1.30
N ILE A 9 -11.68 -3.49 1.94
CA ILE A 9 -12.46 -4.28 2.90
C ILE A 9 -13.85 -4.57 2.35
N PRO A 10 -14.11 -5.78 1.80
CA PRO A 10 -15.40 -6.10 1.17
C PRO A 10 -16.56 -6.14 2.17
N ARG A 11 -16.32 -6.68 3.38
CA ARG A 11 -17.36 -6.82 4.41
C ARG A 11 -17.30 -5.68 5.41
N LYS A 12 -18.14 -4.66 5.23
CA LYS A 12 -18.14 -3.43 6.04
C LYS A 12 -18.49 -3.63 7.52
N THR A 13 -19.08 -4.78 7.90
CA THR A 13 -19.37 -5.18 9.29
C THR A 13 -18.36 -6.18 9.85
N GLY A 14 -17.29 -6.51 9.07
CA GLY A 14 -16.27 -7.49 9.45
C GLY A 14 -15.25 -6.97 10.45
N TYR A 15 -14.40 -7.87 10.95
CA TYR A 15 -13.38 -7.51 11.94
C TYR A 15 -12.36 -6.51 11.41
N THR A 16 -11.93 -6.62 10.15
CA THR A 16 -11.02 -5.65 9.55
C THR A 16 -11.65 -4.24 9.49
N ALA A 17 -12.95 -4.15 9.20
CA ALA A 17 -13.66 -2.87 9.21
C ALA A 17 -13.75 -2.27 10.63
N LYS A 18 -14.01 -3.10 11.64
CA LYS A 18 -14.01 -2.68 13.05
C LYS A 18 -12.62 -2.22 13.50
N LEU A 19 -11.56 -2.96 13.13
CA LEU A 19 -10.18 -2.57 13.42
C LEU A 19 -9.85 -1.20 12.80
N LEU A 20 -10.21 -1.01 11.52
CA LEU A 20 -10.02 0.28 10.84
C LEU A 20 -10.82 1.40 11.52
N GLY A 21 -12.05 1.13 11.98
CA GLY A 21 -12.86 2.09 12.74
C GLY A 21 -12.14 2.56 14.00
N HIS A 22 -11.71 1.64 14.87
CA HIS A 22 -10.96 1.99 16.07
C HIS A 22 -9.64 2.71 15.77
N PHE A 23 -8.96 2.35 14.70
CA PHE A 23 -7.75 3.05 14.26
C PHE A 23 -8.06 4.50 13.88
N LYS A 24 -9.15 4.73 13.14
CA LYS A 24 -9.62 6.07 12.76
C LYS A 24 -10.02 6.90 13.99
N ASP A 25 -10.70 6.30 14.98
CA ASP A 25 -11.02 6.95 16.24
C ASP A 25 -9.77 7.41 17.00
N GLY A 26 -8.69 6.62 16.95
CA GLY A 26 -7.38 6.99 17.46
C GLY A 26 -6.76 8.17 16.71
N LEU A 27 -6.80 8.13 15.38
CA LEU A 27 -6.27 9.21 14.53
C LEU A 27 -7.04 10.53 14.71
N ALA A 28 -8.34 10.49 14.94
CA ALA A 28 -9.17 11.69 15.18
C ALA A 28 -8.75 12.47 16.44
N ARG A 29 -7.95 11.88 17.32
CA ARG A 29 -7.37 12.53 18.51
C ARG A 29 -6.02 13.21 18.23
N THR A 30 -5.57 13.21 17.00
CA THR A 30 -4.30 13.81 16.55
C THR A 30 -4.58 14.96 15.60
N ASP A 31 -3.60 15.87 15.44
CA ASP A 31 -3.67 16.98 14.46
C ASP A 31 -3.36 16.53 13.02
N SER A 32 -3.65 15.26 12.70
CA SER A 32 -3.38 14.71 11.38
C SER A 32 -4.55 14.94 10.42
N VAL A 33 -4.23 15.28 9.18
CA VAL A 33 -5.20 15.32 8.09
C VAL A 33 -5.30 13.92 7.50
N VAL A 34 -6.45 13.28 7.70
CA VAL A 34 -6.67 11.89 7.25
C VAL A 34 -7.54 11.90 6.00
N LYS A 35 -7.04 11.26 4.94
CA LYS A 35 -7.79 10.96 3.72
C LYS A 35 -7.98 9.45 3.59
N GLU A 36 -9.19 9.02 3.27
CA GLU A 36 -9.51 7.60 3.10
C GLU A 36 -9.84 7.28 1.64
N ILE A 37 -9.27 6.20 1.13
CA ILE A 37 -9.57 5.59 -0.15
C ILE A 37 -10.18 4.19 0.11
N ASP A 38 -11.41 3.97 -0.31
CA ASP A 38 -12.01 2.65 -0.40
C ASP A 38 -11.84 2.13 -1.82
N LEU A 39 -10.89 1.22 -2.04
CA LEU A 39 -10.56 0.69 -3.37
C LEU A 39 -11.74 0.04 -4.09
N LEU A 40 -12.76 -0.42 -3.35
CA LEU A 40 -13.96 -1.01 -3.92
C LEU A 40 -14.85 0.01 -4.65
N ASN A 41 -14.63 1.30 -4.43
CA ASN A 41 -15.34 2.39 -5.10
C ASN A 41 -14.60 2.92 -6.35
N TYR A 42 -13.45 2.30 -6.70
CA TYR A 42 -12.62 2.72 -7.83
C TYR A 42 -12.49 1.63 -8.87
N HIS A 43 -12.51 2.03 -10.13
CA HIS A 43 -12.30 1.10 -11.23
C HIS A 43 -10.80 1.02 -11.56
N ILE A 44 -10.12 0.03 -10.98
CA ILE A 44 -8.70 -0.24 -11.20
C ILE A 44 -8.55 -1.53 -12.01
N LYS A 45 -8.02 -1.44 -13.22
CA LYS A 45 -7.67 -2.61 -14.04
C LYS A 45 -6.34 -3.21 -13.58
N PRO A 46 -6.17 -4.53 -13.68
CA PRO A 46 -4.91 -5.18 -13.29
C PRO A 46 -3.71 -4.70 -14.14
N CYS A 47 -2.53 -4.74 -13.56
CA CYS A 47 -1.30 -4.48 -14.29
C CYS A 47 -1.08 -5.53 -15.38
N ARG A 48 -0.63 -5.11 -16.58
CA ARG A 48 -0.34 -6.01 -17.70
C ARG A 48 1.13 -6.43 -17.79
N GLY A 49 1.98 -5.95 -16.87
CA GLY A 49 3.43 -6.22 -16.92
C GLY A 49 4.11 -5.70 -18.19
N CYS A 50 3.57 -4.69 -18.85
CA CYS A 50 4.08 -4.20 -20.15
C CYS A 50 5.28 -3.26 -20.03
N TYR A 51 5.66 -2.81 -18.85
CA TYR A 51 6.79 -1.92 -18.52
C TYR A 51 6.85 -0.60 -19.33
N ARG A 52 5.75 -0.19 -19.98
CA ARG A 52 5.71 1.07 -20.72
C ARG A 52 5.87 2.28 -19.80
N CYS A 53 5.45 2.17 -18.54
CA CYS A 53 5.68 3.18 -17.51
C CYS A 53 7.16 3.38 -17.14
N TRP A 54 8.06 2.52 -17.60
CA TRP A 54 9.49 2.67 -17.46
C TRP A 54 10.17 3.12 -18.76
N SER A 55 9.56 2.85 -19.91
CA SER A 55 10.15 3.08 -21.24
C SER A 55 9.46 4.19 -22.03
N THR A 56 8.28 3.94 -22.59
CA THR A 56 7.61 4.86 -23.53
C THR A 56 6.77 5.94 -22.87
N THR A 57 6.30 5.71 -21.63
CA THR A 57 5.51 6.68 -20.84
C THR A 57 6.07 6.80 -19.41
N PRO A 58 7.33 7.25 -19.22
CA PRO A 58 7.99 7.24 -17.92
C PRO A 58 7.16 7.91 -16.83
N GLY A 59 6.93 7.17 -15.73
CA GLY A 59 6.15 7.66 -14.59
C GLY A 59 4.63 7.64 -14.79
N LYS A 60 4.11 7.19 -15.95
CA LYS A 60 2.68 7.12 -16.23
C LYS A 60 2.27 5.75 -16.77
N CYS A 61 1.19 5.19 -16.22
CA CYS A 61 0.62 3.96 -16.75
C CYS A 61 -0.10 4.24 -18.08
N VAL A 62 -0.05 3.28 -19.03
CA VAL A 62 -0.81 3.38 -20.29
C VAL A 62 -2.27 2.98 -20.13
N ILE A 63 -2.63 2.30 -19.04
CA ILE A 63 -4.01 1.95 -18.72
C ILE A 63 -4.67 3.20 -18.12
N ARG A 64 -5.75 3.65 -18.74
CA ARG A 64 -6.53 4.79 -18.26
C ARG A 64 -7.69 4.28 -17.40
N ASP A 65 -7.65 4.63 -16.14
CA ASP A 65 -8.64 4.31 -15.12
C ASP A 65 -8.41 5.21 -13.89
N ASP A 66 -9.08 4.91 -12.77
CA ASP A 66 -9.02 5.75 -11.57
C ASP A 66 -7.64 5.75 -10.87
N MET A 67 -6.70 4.91 -11.31
CA MET A 67 -5.39 4.82 -10.67
C MET A 67 -4.58 6.12 -10.79
N ASP A 68 -4.79 6.91 -11.85
CA ASP A 68 -4.06 8.15 -12.06
C ASP A 68 -4.27 9.12 -10.86
N GLN A 69 -5.53 9.32 -10.44
CA GLN A 69 -5.83 10.18 -9.28
C GLN A 69 -5.37 9.59 -7.94
N LEU A 70 -5.34 8.25 -7.82
CA LEU A 70 -4.88 7.59 -6.59
C LEU A 70 -3.37 7.72 -6.42
N MET A 71 -2.61 7.68 -7.51
CA MET A 71 -1.17 7.89 -7.49
C MET A 71 -0.77 9.29 -6.99
N GLU A 72 -1.53 10.33 -7.35
CA GLU A 72 -1.30 11.68 -6.85
C GLU A 72 -1.48 11.74 -5.33
N GLN A 73 -2.53 11.10 -4.81
CA GLN A 73 -2.81 11.05 -3.36
C GLN A 73 -1.70 10.33 -2.58
N ILE A 74 -1.12 9.27 -3.15
CA ILE A 74 0.04 8.57 -2.56
C ILE A 74 1.23 9.54 -2.44
N LEU A 75 1.53 10.31 -3.49
CA LEU A 75 2.66 11.24 -3.49
C LEU A 75 2.47 12.40 -2.50
N GLU A 76 1.25 12.84 -2.27
CA GLU A 76 0.92 13.95 -1.38
C GLU A 76 0.91 13.57 0.11
N SER A 77 0.86 12.29 0.45
CA SER A 77 0.77 11.81 1.83
C SER A 77 2.14 11.69 2.50
N ASP A 78 2.18 11.82 3.81
CA ASP A 78 3.37 11.56 4.64
C ASP A 78 3.41 10.11 5.11
N ILE A 79 2.24 9.56 5.44
CA ILE A 79 2.09 8.17 5.89
C ILE A 79 0.96 7.51 5.08
N ILE A 80 1.19 6.28 4.67
CA ILE A 80 0.21 5.43 3.99
C ILE A 80 -0.10 4.23 4.89
N PHE A 81 -1.37 3.99 5.20
CA PHE A 81 -1.81 2.76 5.85
C PHE A 81 -2.62 1.92 4.87
N LEU A 82 -2.20 0.68 4.70
CA LEU A 82 -2.94 -0.34 3.94
C LEU A 82 -3.86 -1.09 4.89
N ALA A 83 -5.16 -1.12 4.64
CA ALA A 83 -6.13 -1.86 5.44
C ALA A 83 -6.80 -2.94 4.58
N THR A 84 -6.52 -4.21 4.86
CA THR A 84 -6.97 -5.34 4.06
C THR A 84 -7.23 -6.57 4.94
N PRO A 85 -8.29 -7.36 4.70
CA PRO A 85 -8.37 -8.69 5.30
C PRO A 85 -7.26 -9.59 4.73
N MET A 86 -6.82 -10.55 5.54
CA MET A 86 -5.95 -11.61 5.05
C MET A 86 -6.78 -12.66 4.30
N TYR A 87 -6.50 -12.85 3.02
CA TYR A 87 -7.08 -13.91 2.18
C TYR A 87 -5.95 -14.76 1.61
N HIS A 88 -6.04 -16.07 1.74
CA HIS A 88 -4.98 -16.98 1.30
C HIS A 88 -3.56 -16.56 1.72
N TYR A 89 -3.44 -16.21 3.01
CA TYR A 89 -2.17 -15.81 3.65
C TYR A 89 -1.54 -14.52 3.11
N THR A 90 -2.27 -13.74 2.28
CA THR A 90 -1.80 -12.48 1.70
C THR A 90 -2.89 -11.41 1.73
N MET A 91 -2.62 -10.24 1.15
CA MET A 91 -3.60 -9.18 0.93
C MET A 91 -4.66 -9.65 -0.07
N ASN A 92 -5.87 -9.10 0.00
CA ASN A 92 -6.90 -9.43 -0.98
C ASN A 92 -6.58 -8.88 -2.38
N CYS A 93 -7.28 -9.38 -3.40
CA CYS A 93 -7.01 -9.07 -4.81
C CYS A 93 -7.11 -7.57 -5.13
N GLU A 94 -8.03 -6.82 -4.51
CA GLU A 94 -8.17 -5.38 -4.76
C GLU A 94 -6.95 -4.60 -4.27
N MET A 95 -6.42 -4.95 -3.09
CA MET A 95 -5.20 -4.35 -2.57
C MET A 95 -3.98 -4.72 -3.42
N LEU A 96 -3.85 -5.99 -3.82
CA LEU A 96 -2.75 -6.43 -4.69
C LEU A 96 -2.80 -5.73 -6.05
N LYS A 97 -3.97 -5.66 -6.65
CA LYS A 97 -4.18 -4.95 -7.92
C LYS A 97 -3.78 -3.47 -7.83
N PHE A 98 -4.15 -2.78 -6.75
CA PHE A 98 -3.72 -1.41 -6.49
C PHE A 98 -2.19 -1.31 -6.38
N LEU A 99 -1.55 -2.18 -5.61
CA LEU A 99 -0.10 -2.18 -5.41
C LEU A 99 0.67 -2.47 -6.71
N GLU A 100 0.23 -3.42 -7.52
CA GLU A 100 0.82 -3.69 -8.84
C GLU A 100 0.81 -2.45 -9.76
N ARG A 101 -0.23 -1.64 -9.64
CA ARG A 101 -0.42 -0.42 -10.45
C ARG A 101 0.41 0.77 -9.94
N THR A 102 1.15 0.64 -8.82
CA THR A 102 2.13 1.64 -8.37
C THR A 102 3.48 1.54 -9.08
N LEU A 103 3.67 0.57 -9.97
CA LEU A 103 4.90 0.37 -10.74
C LEU A 103 5.46 1.63 -11.44
N PRO A 104 4.66 2.62 -11.89
CA PRO A 104 5.17 3.89 -12.42
C PRO A 104 6.03 4.72 -11.44
N PHE A 105 5.94 4.47 -10.14
CA PHE A 105 6.79 5.12 -9.14
C PHE A 105 8.23 4.61 -9.12
N SER A 106 8.47 3.47 -9.72
CA SER A 106 9.83 2.95 -9.93
C SER A 106 10.28 3.12 -11.38
N GLU A 107 11.57 2.93 -11.60
CA GLU A 107 12.18 3.03 -12.94
C GLU A 107 13.20 1.92 -13.13
N TYR A 108 13.60 1.74 -14.36
CA TYR A 108 14.66 0.80 -14.68
C TYR A 108 15.97 1.24 -14.02
N GLY A 109 16.53 0.34 -13.25
CA GLY A 109 17.74 0.55 -12.46
C GLY A 109 17.65 -0.25 -11.17
N PHE A 110 18.79 -0.68 -10.67
CA PHE A 110 18.85 -1.51 -9.46
C PHE A 110 19.74 -0.87 -8.42
N ASN A 111 19.24 -0.79 -7.20
CA ASN A 111 19.97 -0.30 -6.04
C ASN A 111 19.93 -1.35 -4.93
N GLY A 112 21.04 -1.50 -4.20
CA GLY A 112 21.04 -2.25 -2.94
C GLY A 112 20.19 -1.53 -1.89
N SER A 113 19.52 -2.30 -1.05
CA SER A 113 18.81 -1.78 0.11
C SER A 113 19.57 -2.04 1.40
N PRO A 114 19.26 -1.34 2.51
CA PRO A 114 19.83 -1.64 3.83
C PRO A 114 19.60 -3.09 4.29
N LEU A 115 18.61 -3.78 3.72
CA LEU A 115 18.34 -5.19 4.00
C LEU A 115 19.19 -6.16 3.16
N GLY A 116 20.15 -5.66 2.37
CA GLY A 116 20.95 -6.48 1.45
C GLY A 116 20.18 -7.00 0.23
N LEU A 117 18.99 -6.46 -0.04
CA LEU A 117 18.15 -6.84 -1.17
C LEU A 117 18.31 -5.85 -2.32
N MET A 118 18.21 -6.34 -3.55
CA MET A 118 18.10 -5.47 -4.72
C MET A 118 16.68 -4.93 -4.84
N ARG A 119 16.58 -3.66 -5.22
CA ARG A 119 15.29 -2.98 -5.52
C ARG A 119 15.45 -2.08 -6.73
N ASN A 120 14.34 -1.76 -7.36
CA ASN A 120 14.33 -0.77 -8.44
C ASN A 120 14.65 0.63 -7.91
N SER A 121 15.22 1.47 -8.77
CA SER A 121 15.32 2.90 -8.49
C SER A 121 13.93 3.49 -8.33
N ILE A 122 13.78 4.43 -7.39
CA ILE A 122 12.51 5.11 -7.16
C ILE A 122 12.48 6.43 -7.92
N ARG A 123 11.38 6.69 -8.61
CA ARG A 123 11.11 7.95 -9.28
C ARG A 123 10.64 9.00 -8.26
N TYR A 124 11.05 10.25 -8.41
CA TYR A 124 10.72 11.35 -7.48
C TYR A 124 11.21 11.10 -6.03
N PRO A 125 12.51 10.83 -5.82
CA PRO A 125 13.03 10.42 -4.52
C PRO A 125 12.71 11.43 -3.40
N GLU A 126 12.60 12.71 -3.73
CA GLU A 126 12.23 13.78 -2.80
C GLU A 126 10.80 13.63 -2.25
N LYS A 127 9.88 13.02 -3.02
CA LYS A 127 8.50 12.74 -2.62
C LYS A 127 8.38 11.53 -1.68
N TRP A 128 9.41 10.69 -1.66
CA TRP A 128 9.45 9.47 -0.84
C TRP A 128 10.24 9.64 0.46
N LYS A 129 11.01 10.72 0.54
CA LYS A 129 11.83 11.00 1.73
C LYS A 129 10.95 11.10 2.99
N ASN A 130 11.30 10.32 4.01
CA ASN A 130 10.59 10.23 5.30
C ASN A 130 9.14 9.71 5.23
N LYS A 131 8.66 9.30 4.06
CA LYS A 131 7.33 8.69 3.92
C LYS A 131 7.31 7.32 4.57
N LYS A 132 6.20 6.97 5.24
CA LYS A 132 6.08 5.71 5.99
C LYS A 132 4.92 4.87 5.48
N LEU A 133 5.05 3.56 5.67
CA LEU A 133 4.02 2.58 5.34
C LEU A 133 3.60 1.80 6.59
N GLY A 134 2.30 1.67 6.80
CA GLY A 134 1.71 0.85 7.85
C GLY A 134 0.69 -0.17 7.28
N LEU A 135 0.39 -1.19 8.06
CA LEU A 135 -0.56 -2.24 7.68
C LEU A 135 -1.56 -2.50 8.81
N LEU A 136 -2.84 -2.61 8.44
CA LEU A 136 -3.91 -3.11 9.29
C LEU A 136 -4.52 -4.35 8.63
N THR A 137 -4.56 -5.46 9.35
CA THR A 137 -5.10 -6.72 8.81
C THR A 137 -5.76 -7.56 9.90
N CYS A 138 -6.72 -8.38 9.48
CA CYS A 138 -7.33 -9.41 10.32
C CYS A 138 -7.32 -10.74 9.58
N GLY A 139 -7.14 -11.83 10.32
CA GLY A 139 -7.27 -13.20 9.85
C GLY A 139 -8.16 -14.01 10.76
N ALA A 140 -8.37 -15.28 10.45
CA ALA A 140 -9.21 -16.19 11.23
C ALA A 140 -8.42 -17.05 12.22
N PHE A 141 -7.10 -17.05 12.15
CA PHE A 141 -6.22 -17.90 12.93
C PHE A 141 -5.47 -17.09 13.99
N LYS A 142 -5.23 -17.69 15.15
CA LYS A 142 -4.54 -17.02 16.28
C LYS A 142 -3.03 -17.05 16.15
N GLU A 143 -2.49 -18.05 15.46
CA GLU A 143 -1.07 -18.30 15.35
C GLU A 143 -0.43 -17.24 14.43
N GLU A 144 0.60 -16.57 14.92
CA GLU A 144 1.30 -15.51 14.20
C GLU A 144 1.91 -16.00 12.88
N GLU A 145 2.32 -17.27 12.81
CA GLU A 145 2.89 -17.86 11.61
C GLU A 145 1.94 -17.82 10.41
N ASN A 146 0.64 -17.85 10.64
CA ASN A 146 -0.36 -17.70 9.57
C ASN A 146 -0.30 -16.33 8.88
N PHE A 147 0.30 -15.34 9.52
CA PHE A 147 0.49 -13.99 8.95
C PHE A 147 1.89 -13.78 8.35
N SER A 148 2.80 -14.74 8.48
CA SER A 148 4.21 -14.59 8.07
C SER A 148 4.36 -14.21 6.60
N ALA A 149 3.63 -14.85 5.70
CA ALA A 149 3.66 -14.53 4.27
C ALA A 149 3.18 -13.10 3.98
N LEU A 150 2.06 -12.68 4.60
CA LEU A 150 1.52 -11.33 4.43
C LEU A 150 2.47 -10.26 4.99
N THR A 151 3.01 -10.47 6.19
CA THR A 151 3.95 -9.53 6.82
C THR A 151 5.25 -9.44 6.05
N LYS A 152 5.77 -10.57 5.55
CA LYS A 152 6.95 -10.58 4.67
C LYS A 152 6.70 -9.81 3.38
N THR A 153 5.55 -10.03 2.75
CA THR A 153 5.13 -9.27 1.55
C THR A 153 5.09 -7.78 1.83
N PHE A 154 4.49 -7.36 2.95
CA PHE A 154 4.43 -5.96 3.36
C PHE A 154 5.82 -5.33 3.50
N TYR A 155 6.74 -5.99 4.19
CA TYR A 155 8.11 -5.48 4.36
C TYR A 155 8.87 -5.41 3.02
N LEU A 156 8.67 -6.37 2.13
CA LEU A 156 9.28 -6.35 0.79
C LEU A 156 8.72 -5.22 -0.07
N ILE A 157 7.42 -4.94 0.02
CA ILE A 157 6.79 -3.78 -0.65
C ILE A 157 7.39 -2.47 -0.11
N ALA A 158 7.44 -2.30 1.22
CA ALA A 158 8.03 -1.12 1.84
C ALA A 158 9.48 -0.92 1.38
N ASN A 159 10.29 -1.98 1.41
CA ASN A 159 11.66 -1.94 0.92
C ASN A 159 11.74 -1.57 -0.57
N GLY A 160 10.90 -2.19 -1.42
CA GLY A 160 10.85 -1.92 -2.87
C GLY A 160 10.48 -0.48 -3.19
N MET A 161 9.60 0.12 -2.39
CA MET A 161 9.16 1.51 -2.53
C MET A 161 10.04 2.52 -1.76
N ASN A 162 11.13 2.07 -1.14
CA ASN A 162 12.01 2.91 -0.31
C ASN A 162 11.27 3.63 0.84
N LEU A 163 10.37 2.92 1.50
CA LEU A 163 9.57 3.42 2.61
C LEU A 163 10.04 2.83 3.95
N ASP A 164 10.06 3.65 4.98
CA ASP A 164 10.14 3.16 6.36
C ASP A 164 8.80 2.56 6.77
N THR A 165 8.81 1.57 7.64
CA THR A 165 7.59 1.02 8.21
C THR A 165 7.24 1.69 9.54
N CYS A 166 5.96 2.03 9.74
CA CYS A 166 5.48 2.61 11.01
C CYS A 166 4.68 1.62 11.87
N GLY A 167 4.57 0.37 11.43
CA GLY A 167 3.98 -0.71 12.20
C GLY A 167 2.97 -1.56 11.44
N ILE A 168 2.66 -2.70 12.04
CA ILE A 168 1.62 -3.62 11.56
C ILE A 168 0.66 -3.86 12.72
N LEU A 169 -0.63 -3.64 12.49
CA LEU A 169 -1.71 -4.04 13.37
C LEU A 169 -2.35 -5.31 12.82
N ILE A 170 -2.15 -6.40 13.54
CA ILE A 170 -2.77 -7.69 13.24
C ILE A 170 -3.82 -7.99 14.30
N ARG A 171 -5.01 -8.37 13.86
CA ARG A 171 -6.00 -9.00 14.72
C ARG A 171 -6.26 -10.40 14.18
N PRO A 172 -5.89 -11.44 14.98
CA PRO A 172 -6.29 -12.80 14.72
C PRO A 172 -7.80 -13.01 14.89
#